data_b5eb0a6a1042d20e7f6234badda30d02
#
_entry.id   b5eb0a6a1042d20e7f6234badda30d02
#
_cell.length_a   1.000
_cell.length_b   1.000
_cell.length_c   1.000
_cell.angle_alpha   90.00
_cell.angle_beta   90.00
_cell.angle_gamma   90.00
#
_symmetry.space_group_name_H-M   'P 1'
#
loop_
_entity.id
_entity.type
_entity.pdbx_description
1 polymer ?
#
loop_
_entity_poly.entity_id
_entity_poly.type
_entity_poly.pdbx_seq_one_letter_code
_entity_poly.pdbx_strand_id
1 'polypeptide(L)'
;MSKRTLLTYFSSSGSSTPLETNDNTRQPKMPRVEFRCSDIISDPGLRKPIDDYLSEIRDQVKRAYVLRGPTQQALGFTYPRKWQSGEWRSFQHHWFEKYDWLEYSEAKDAAFFFYCYLFFHPGKPEKFSSNVFANIGYEQWKKALEKFDKHAASQSHCNSRLNCDDFMNQRTSVA
;
A
#
# COMPACT_ATOMS: atom_id res chain seq x y z
N MET A 1 -4.03 63.69 25.33
CA MET A 1 -2.86 64.39 25.95
C MET A 1 -1.68 63.44 25.92
N SER A 2 -0.76 63.79 25.26
CA SER A 2 0.68 64.00 25.25
C SER A 2 1.43 62.79 24.75
N LYS A 3 1.96 62.75 23.57
CA LYS A 3 3.14 63.30 22.88
C LYS A 3 4.48 62.93 23.51
N ARG A 4 5.34 62.49 22.56
CA ARG A 4 6.82 62.63 22.49
C ARG A 4 7.63 61.37 22.87
N THR A 5 8.80 61.03 22.30
CA THR A 5 9.55 61.57 21.14
C THR A 5 10.70 60.61 20.86
N LEU A 6 11.08 60.47 19.60
CA LEU A 6 12.34 59.93 19.09
C LEU A 6 13.59 60.45 19.81
N LEU A 7 14.60 59.63 19.91
CA LEU A 7 15.99 60.08 19.76
C LEU A 7 16.91 58.97 19.27
N THR A 8 17.45 59.20 18.12
CA THR A 8 18.62 58.64 17.47
C THR A 8 19.88 58.81 18.28
N TYR A 9 20.77 57.82 18.24
CA TYR A 9 22.18 58.08 18.38
C TYR A 9 23.01 57.25 17.41
N PHE A 10 23.76 57.97 16.59
CA PHE A 10 24.77 57.53 15.64
C PHE A 10 26.14 57.40 16.31
N SER A 11 26.98 56.60 15.68
CA SER A 11 28.46 56.55 15.65
C SER A 11 29.15 55.72 16.71
N SER A 12 29.93 54.71 16.30
CA SER A 12 31.28 54.93 15.78
C SER A 12 31.92 53.65 15.29
N SER A 13 32.68 53.79 14.25
CA SER A 13 33.57 52.85 13.58
C SER A 13 34.44 51.98 14.47
N GLY A 14 34.49 50.68 14.14
CA GLY A 14 35.47 49.74 14.63
C GLY A 14 35.67 48.61 13.59
N SER A 15 36.76 48.71 12.87
CA SER A 15 37.27 47.72 11.91
C SER A 15 37.54 46.40 12.64
N SER A 16 36.94 45.30 12.19
CA SER A 16 37.36 43.94 12.54
C SER A 16 37.01 42.99 11.43
N THR A 17 38.00 42.34 10.93
CA THR A 17 38.08 41.25 9.93
C THR A 17 36.94 40.25 9.94
N PRO A 18 36.53 39.71 8.77
CA PRO A 18 35.58 38.62 8.70
C PRO A 18 36.24 37.33 9.14
N LEU A 19 35.77 36.76 10.23
CA LEU A 19 35.96 35.35 10.55
C LEU A 19 35.14 34.54 9.58
N GLU A 20 35.78 33.88 8.63
CA GLU A 20 35.24 32.81 7.86
C GLU A 20 34.79 31.67 8.77
N THR A 21 33.54 31.64 9.17
CA THR A 21 32.94 30.45 9.74
C THR A 21 32.59 29.51 8.58
N ASN A 22 33.51 28.64 8.28
CA ASN A 22 33.28 27.45 7.45
C ASN A 22 32.34 26.52 8.23
N ASP A 23 31.04 26.82 8.21
CA ASP A 23 30.03 25.89 8.71
C ASP A 23 29.68 24.88 7.59
N ASN A 24 30.64 23.97 7.39
CA ASN A 24 30.47 22.83 6.52
C ASN A 24 29.85 21.67 7.33
N THR A 25 28.73 21.93 8.00
CA THR A 25 27.94 20.88 8.63
C THR A 25 27.15 20.15 7.54
N ARG A 26 27.87 19.36 6.73
CA ARG A 26 27.25 18.34 5.90
C ARG A 26 26.60 17.33 6.84
N GLN A 27 25.30 17.48 7.05
CA GLN A 27 24.52 16.43 7.68
C GLN A 27 24.78 15.11 6.92
N PRO A 28 25.07 14.03 7.63
CA PRO A 28 25.28 12.73 7.01
C PRO A 28 24.03 12.40 6.21
N LYS A 29 24.18 12.28 4.89
CA LYS A 29 23.10 11.86 3.99
C LYS A 29 22.67 10.47 4.44
N MET A 30 21.51 10.38 5.08
CA MET A 30 20.92 9.09 5.46
C MET A 30 20.95 8.17 4.25
N PRO A 31 21.37 6.90 4.41
CA PRO A 31 21.39 5.96 3.29
C PRO A 31 19.99 5.87 2.70
N ARG A 32 19.88 6.18 1.40
CA ARG A 32 18.62 6.08 0.67
C ARG A 32 18.24 4.61 0.63
N VAL A 33 17.10 4.27 1.20
CA VAL A 33 16.58 2.90 1.15
C VAL A 33 16.26 2.61 -0.32
N GLU A 34 17.04 1.73 -0.94
CA GLU A 34 16.79 1.26 -2.30
C GLU A 34 15.81 0.11 -2.25
N PHE A 35 14.67 0.26 -2.91
CA PHE A 35 13.73 -0.81 -3.16
C PHE A 35 14.12 -1.55 -4.44
N ARG A 36 14.18 -2.88 -4.37
CA ARG A 36 14.42 -3.75 -5.53
C ARG A 36 13.17 -4.56 -5.84
N CYS A 37 12.87 -4.76 -7.12
CA CYS A 37 11.72 -5.58 -7.51
C CYS A 37 11.83 -7.03 -7.03
N SER A 38 13.05 -7.51 -6.73
CA SER A 38 13.28 -8.81 -6.08
C SER A 38 12.75 -8.92 -4.65
N ASP A 39 12.53 -7.77 -3.99
CA ASP A 39 12.11 -7.72 -2.58
C ASP A 39 10.59 -7.92 -2.41
N ILE A 40 9.87 -8.09 -3.53
CA ILE A 40 8.43 -8.35 -3.53
C ILE A 40 8.15 -9.80 -3.12
N ILE A 41 7.36 -9.95 -2.07
CA ILE A 41 6.84 -11.25 -1.64
C ILE A 41 5.66 -11.64 -2.53
N SER A 42 5.78 -12.79 -3.19
CA SER A 42 4.76 -13.28 -4.11
C SER A 42 3.48 -13.71 -3.40
N ASP A 43 3.61 -14.55 -2.38
CA ASP A 43 2.46 -15.08 -1.64
C ASP A 43 1.76 -13.96 -0.86
N PRO A 44 0.46 -13.69 -1.13
CA PRO A 44 -0.26 -12.60 -0.50
C PRO A 44 -0.38 -12.73 1.02
N GLY A 45 -0.37 -13.96 1.54
CA GLY A 45 -0.45 -14.22 2.98
C GLY A 45 0.84 -13.92 3.76
N LEU A 46 1.96 -13.78 3.06
CA LEU A 46 3.27 -13.48 3.64
C LEU A 46 3.65 -12.00 3.50
N ARG A 47 2.87 -11.21 2.76
CA ARG A 47 3.12 -9.77 2.58
C ARG A 47 2.84 -9.02 3.88
N LYS A 48 3.66 -8.03 4.17
CA LYS A 48 3.31 -7.03 5.20
C LYS A 48 2.33 -6.01 4.64
N PRO A 49 1.50 -5.37 5.48
CA PRO A 49 0.61 -4.30 5.04
C PRO A 49 1.36 -3.21 4.27
N ILE A 50 0.72 -2.60 3.26
CA ILE A 50 1.34 -1.53 2.45
C ILE A 50 1.76 -0.35 3.32
N ASP A 51 1.02 -0.05 4.39
CA ASP A 51 1.33 1.07 5.28
C ASP A 51 2.58 0.83 6.16
N ASP A 52 3.02 -0.43 6.31
CA ASP A 52 4.24 -0.79 7.04
C ASP A 52 5.53 -0.59 6.21
N TYR A 53 5.39 -0.24 4.92
CA TYR A 53 6.54 0.19 4.12
C TYR A 53 6.84 1.66 4.39
N LEU A 54 8.13 2.03 4.34
CA LEU A 54 8.56 3.43 4.44
C LEU A 54 7.87 4.26 3.35
N SER A 55 7.41 5.46 3.69
CA SER A 55 6.68 6.35 2.78
C SER A 55 7.43 6.60 1.47
N GLU A 56 8.76 6.72 1.54
CA GLU A 56 9.64 7.01 0.40
C GLU A 56 9.68 5.91 -0.66
N ILE A 57 9.43 4.64 -0.27
CA ILE A 57 9.44 3.49 -1.18
C ILE A 57 8.06 2.91 -1.44
N ARG A 58 7.02 3.34 -0.70
CA ARG A 58 5.67 2.77 -0.76
C ARG A 58 5.09 2.78 -2.18
N ASP A 59 5.27 3.86 -2.91
CA ASP A 59 4.80 3.97 -4.29
C ASP A 59 5.58 3.08 -5.25
N GLN A 60 6.87 2.87 -5.00
CA GLN A 60 7.68 1.92 -5.77
C GLN A 60 7.20 0.49 -5.54
N VAL A 61 6.90 0.13 -4.29
CA VAL A 61 6.33 -1.17 -3.90
C VAL A 61 4.97 -1.39 -4.57
N LYS A 62 4.04 -0.44 -4.46
CA LYS A 62 2.73 -0.51 -5.11
C LYS A 62 2.87 -0.74 -6.62
N ARG A 63 3.71 0.07 -7.27
CA ARG A 63 3.96 -0.04 -8.71
C ARG A 63 4.51 -1.40 -9.10
N ALA A 64 5.45 -1.91 -8.33
CA ALA A 64 6.05 -3.21 -8.60
C ALA A 64 5.02 -4.36 -8.48
N TYR A 65 4.12 -4.30 -7.48
CA TYR A 65 3.00 -5.25 -7.38
C TYR A 65 2.02 -5.11 -8.55
N VAL A 66 1.64 -3.89 -8.95
CA VAL A 66 0.71 -3.69 -10.07
C VAL A 66 1.31 -4.22 -11.37
N LEU A 67 2.58 -3.97 -11.64
CA LEU A 67 3.27 -4.49 -12.84
C LEU A 67 3.39 -6.02 -12.85
N ARG A 68 3.49 -6.63 -11.69
CA ARG A 68 3.49 -8.08 -11.55
C ARG A 68 2.11 -8.69 -11.73
N GLY A 69 1.08 -8.01 -11.28
CA GLY A 69 -0.29 -8.50 -11.20
C GLY A 69 -0.58 -9.40 -9.99
N PRO A 70 -1.84 -9.85 -9.86
CA PRO A 70 -2.29 -10.72 -8.77
C PRO A 70 -1.62 -12.10 -8.82
N THR A 71 -1.39 -12.68 -7.65
CA THR A 71 -0.82 -14.04 -7.52
C THR A 71 -1.93 -15.08 -7.66
N GLN A 72 -1.93 -15.75 -8.81
CA GLN A 72 -2.87 -16.82 -9.15
C GLN A 72 -2.07 -18.09 -9.46
N GLN A 73 -2.51 -19.21 -8.91
CA GLN A 73 -1.85 -20.50 -9.12
C GLN A 73 -2.05 -20.98 -10.56
N ALA A 74 -1.09 -21.76 -11.06
CA ALA A 74 -1.21 -22.36 -12.38
C ALA A 74 -2.38 -23.36 -12.46
N LEU A 75 -2.90 -23.56 -13.65
CA LEU A 75 -3.91 -24.60 -13.90
C LEU A 75 -3.36 -25.97 -13.47
N GLY A 76 -4.18 -26.74 -12.74
CA GLY A 76 -3.79 -28.03 -12.19
C GLY A 76 -3.23 -27.97 -10.77
N PHE A 77 -3.09 -26.79 -10.17
CA PHE A 77 -2.72 -26.69 -8.74
C PHE A 77 -3.77 -27.37 -7.85
N THR A 78 -3.30 -28.16 -6.87
CA THR A 78 -4.17 -28.89 -5.94
C THR A 78 -4.36 -28.08 -4.67
N TYR A 79 -5.57 -27.54 -4.49
CA TYR A 79 -5.93 -26.76 -3.30
C TYR A 79 -6.21 -27.67 -2.11
N PRO A 80 -5.70 -27.35 -0.91
CA PRO A 80 -6.00 -28.09 0.31
C PRO A 80 -7.51 -28.13 0.59
N ARG A 81 -7.97 -29.26 1.13
CA ARG A 81 -9.38 -29.41 1.52
C ARG A 81 -9.53 -29.21 3.02
N LYS A 82 -10.47 -28.39 3.42
CA LYS A 82 -10.85 -28.15 4.82
C LYS A 82 -12.27 -28.64 5.08
N TRP A 83 -12.49 -29.24 6.24
CA TRP A 83 -13.82 -29.60 6.68
C TRP A 83 -14.58 -28.36 7.13
N GLN A 84 -15.64 -27.98 6.41
CA GLN A 84 -16.42 -26.78 6.69
C GLN A 84 -17.91 -27.06 6.57
N SER A 85 -18.66 -26.86 7.68
CA SER A 85 -20.11 -27.02 7.71
C SER A 85 -20.63 -28.36 7.15
N GLY A 86 -19.99 -29.46 7.54
CA GLY A 86 -20.44 -30.81 7.18
C GLY A 86 -19.93 -31.32 5.85
N GLU A 87 -19.04 -30.58 5.16
CA GLU A 87 -18.49 -31.01 3.86
C GLU A 87 -17.00 -30.62 3.73
N TRP A 88 -16.26 -31.39 2.91
CA TRP A 88 -14.90 -31.04 2.50
C TRP A 88 -14.93 -30.01 1.40
N ARG A 89 -14.31 -28.85 1.66
CA ARG A 89 -14.27 -27.69 0.76
C ARG A 89 -12.85 -27.22 0.54
N SER A 90 -12.60 -26.64 -0.63
CA SER A 90 -11.31 -26.01 -0.99
C SER A 90 -11.57 -24.74 -1.80
N PHE A 91 -10.55 -23.94 -1.98
CA PHE A 91 -10.53 -22.92 -3.01
C PHE A 91 -10.79 -23.55 -4.38
N GLN A 92 -11.44 -22.85 -5.30
CA GLN A 92 -11.74 -23.35 -6.63
C GLN A 92 -11.02 -22.51 -7.69
N HIS A 93 -10.22 -23.15 -8.53
CA HIS A 93 -9.39 -22.48 -9.53
C HIS A 93 -10.18 -21.58 -10.49
N HIS A 94 -11.36 -22.01 -10.92
CA HIS A 94 -12.22 -21.24 -11.84
C HIS A 94 -12.71 -19.90 -11.27
N TRP A 95 -12.53 -19.63 -9.98
CA TRP A 95 -12.83 -18.32 -9.42
C TRP A 95 -11.91 -17.22 -9.95
N PHE A 96 -10.70 -17.54 -10.36
CA PHE A 96 -9.79 -16.60 -11.02
C PHE A 96 -10.32 -16.11 -12.38
N GLU A 97 -11.09 -16.93 -13.09
CA GLU A 97 -11.73 -16.55 -14.37
C GLU A 97 -12.81 -15.47 -14.15
N LYS A 98 -13.52 -15.54 -13.01
CA LYS A 98 -14.56 -14.58 -12.66
C LYS A 98 -14.01 -13.31 -12.02
N TYR A 99 -12.93 -13.42 -11.24
CA TYR A 99 -12.37 -12.34 -10.44
C TYR A 99 -10.89 -12.16 -10.76
N ASP A 100 -10.57 -11.26 -11.68
CA ASP A 100 -9.22 -10.94 -12.14
C ASP A 100 -8.29 -10.43 -11.02
N TRP A 101 -8.87 -9.84 -9.99
CA TRP A 101 -8.20 -9.29 -8.79
C TRP A 101 -8.05 -10.28 -7.64
N LEU A 102 -8.56 -11.50 -7.77
CA LEU A 102 -8.49 -12.52 -6.73
C LEU A 102 -7.09 -13.13 -6.67
N GLU A 103 -6.55 -13.26 -5.48
CA GLU A 103 -5.29 -13.92 -5.20
C GLU A 103 -5.50 -15.09 -4.25
N TYR A 104 -4.63 -16.07 -4.29
CA TYR A 104 -4.61 -17.18 -3.36
C TYR A 104 -3.25 -17.31 -2.68
N SER A 105 -3.23 -17.45 -1.36
CA SER A 105 -2.05 -17.72 -0.56
C SER A 105 -1.94 -19.21 -0.28
N GLU A 106 -0.84 -19.81 -0.71
CA GLU A 106 -0.50 -21.19 -0.35
C GLU A 106 -0.12 -21.31 1.12
N ALA A 107 0.58 -20.32 1.64
CA ALA A 107 1.05 -20.32 3.03
C ALA A 107 -0.10 -20.28 4.05
N LYS A 108 -1.21 -19.61 3.71
CA LYS A 108 -2.38 -19.46 4.61
C LYS A 108 -3.59 -20.27 4.17
N ASP A 109 -3.59 -20.89 2.98
CA ASP A 109 -4.78 -21.46 2.35
C ASP A 109 -5.97 -20.50 2.45
N ALA A 110 -5.78 -19.28 1.92
CA ALA A 110 -6.72 -18.18 2.03
C ALA A 110 -6.75 -17.32 0.76
N ALA A 111 -7.91 -16.72 0.50
CA ALA A 111 -8.10 -15.77 -0.61
C ALA A 111 -7.80 -14.34 -0.16
N PHE A 112 -7.18 -13.57 -1.05
CA PHE A 112 -6.84 -12.16 -0.87
C PHE A 112 -7.32 -11.33 -2.06
N PHE A 113 -7.47 -10.02 -1.86
CA PHE A 113 -7.97 -9.11 -2.88
C PHE A 113 -6.93 -8.06 -3.22
N PHE A 114 -6.37 -8.18 -4.40
CA PHE A 114 -5.21 -7.45 -4.88
C PHE A 114 -5.34 -5.93 -4.79
N TYR A 115 -6.39 -5.34 -5.35
CA TYR A 115 -6.56 -3.88 -5.31
C TYR A 115 -6.79 -3.36 -3.90
N CYS A 116 -7.49 -4.13 -3.06
CA CYS A 116 -7.73 -3.76 -1.68
C CYS A 116 -6.44 -3.82 -0.85
N TYR A 117 -5.54 -4.77 -1.11
CA TYR A 117 -4.22 -4.79 -0.48
C TYR A 117 -3.43 -3.52 -0.79
N LEU A 118 -3.44 -3.07 -2.04
CA LEU A 118 -2.61 -1.95 -2.49
C LEU A 118 -3.20 -0.57 -2.17
N PHE A 119 -4.52 -0.42 -2.24
CA PHE A 119 -5.17 0.89 -2.27
C PHE A 119 -6.34 1.05 -1.29
N PHE A 120 -6.54 0.07 -0.41
CA PHE A 120 -7.54 0.27 0.65
C PHE A 120 -7.07 1.33 1.63
N HIS A 121 -7.92 2.33 1.88
CA HIS A 121 -7.71 3.33 2.92
C HIS A 121 -8.80 3.17 3.98
N PRO A 122 -8.44 2.92 5.24
CA PRO A 122 -9.40 2.80 6.33
C PRO A 122 -9.97 4.17 6.71
N GLY A 123 -10.94 4.67 5.90
CA GLY A 123 -11.60 5.96 6.14
C GLY A 123 -12.85 5.91 7.02
N LYS A 124 -13.45 4.75 7.20
CA LYS A 124 -14.62 4.50 8.08
C LYS A 124 -14.62 3.02 8.49
N PRO A 125 -15.03 2.67 9.73
CA PRO A 125 -15.18 1.29 10.14
C PRO A 125 -16.39 0.68 9.41
N GLU A 126 -16.18 0.14 8.23
CA GLU A 126 -17.16 -0.74 7.61
C GLU A 126 -17.21 -2.06 8.37
N LYS A 127 -18.41 -2.51 8.76
CA LYS A 127 -18.67 -3.73 9.56
C LYS A 127 -18.15 -5.03 8.93
N PHE A 128 -17.75 -5.00 7.66
CA PHE A 128 -17.02 -6.07 6.96
C PHE A 128 -15.75 -5.48 6.37
N SER A 129 -14.76 -5.44 7.21
CA SER A 129 -13.54 -4.74 6.95
C SER A 129 -12.84 -5.33 5.73
N SER A 130 -12.60 -4.49 4.75
CA SER A 130 -11.67 -4.73 3.64
C SER A 130 -10.31 -5.24 4.13
N ASN A 131 -10.00 -5.05 5.42
CA ASN A 131 -8.80 -5.57 6.07
C ASN A 131 -8.71 -7.10 6.05
N VAL A 132 -9.85 -7.83 6.19
CA VAL A 132 -9.83 -9.29 6.09
C VAL A 132 -9.31 -9.72 4.71
N PHE A 133 -9.84 -9.12 3.65
CA PHE A 133 -9.46 -9.45 2.29
C PHE A 133 -8.12 -8.87 1.84
N ALA A 134 -7.67 -7.80 2.51
CA ALA A 134 -6.40 -7.15 2.18
C ALA A 134 -5.20 -7.78 2.92
N ASN A 135 -5.35 -8.11 4.22
CA ASN A 135 -4.21 -8.43 5.07
C ASN A 135 -4.32 -9.76 5.84
N ILE A 136 -5.54 -10.20 6.17
CA ILE A 136 -5.75 -11.41 6.99
C ILE A 136 -5.90 -12.65 6.11
N GLY A 137 -6.74 -12.56 5.09
CA GLY A 137 -7.14 -13.65 4.20
C GLY A 137 -8.54 -14.20 4.53
N TYR A 138 -9.24 -14.67 3.51
CA TYR A 138 -10.58 -15.26 3.61
C TYR A 138 -10.52 -16.75 3.36
N GLU A 139 -11.03 -17.56 4.29
CA GLU A 139 -10.89 -19.02 4.29
C GLU A 139 -12.22 -19.78 4.26
N GLN A 140 -13.37 -19.10 4.28
CA GLN A 140 -14.69 -19.73 4.39
C GLN A 140 -15.24 -20.12 3.02
N TRP A 141 -14.78 -21.23 2.46
CA TRP A 141 -15.08 -21.65 1.09
C TRP A 141 -16.57 -21.86 0.80
N LYS A 142 -17.37 -22.26 1.81
CA LYS A 142 -18.82 -22.44 1.66
C LYS A 142 -19.53 -21.17 1.18
N LYS A 143 -19.07 -20.00 1.60
CA LYS A 143 -19.69 -18.71 1.28
C LYS A 143 -18.78 -17.81 0.42
N ALA A 144 -17.77 -18.40 -0.21
CA ALA A 144 -16.75 -17.64 -0.92
C ALA A 144 -17.35 -16.77 -2.03
N LEU A 145 -18.11 -17.33 -2.94
CA LEU A 145 -18.71 -16.59 -4.06
C LEU A 145 -19.64 -15.46 -3.58
N GLU A 146 -20.51 -15.74 -2.61
CA GLU A 146 -21.40 -14.72 -2.02
C GLU A 146 -20.57 -13.54 -1.44
N LYS A 147 -19.47 -13.85 -0.77
CA LYS A 147 -18.62 -12.84 -0.15
C LYS A 147 -17.79 -12.07 -1.17
N PHE A 148 -17.30 -12.75 -2.19
CA PHE A 148 -16.55 -12.13 -3.28
C PHE A 148 -17.46 -11.20 -4.10
N ASP A 149 -18.66 -11.63 -4.49
CA ASP A 149 -19.63 -10.80 -5.20
C ASP A 149 -20.04 -9.57 -4.38
N LYS A 150 -20.36 -9.78 -3.10
CA LYS A 150 -20.72 -8.67 -2.21
C LYS A 150 -19.58 -7.67 -2.05
N HIS A 151 -18.34 -8.15 -1.92
CA HIS A 151 -17.18 -7.27 -1.81
C HIS A 151 -16.90 -6.54 -3.12
N ALA A 152 -16.94 -7.24 -4.26
CA ALA A 152 -16.73 -6.63 -5.59
C ALA A 152 -17.72 -5.49 -5.87
N ALA A 153 -18.95 -5.61 -5.38
CA ALA A 153 -19.98 -4.56 -5.47
C ALA A 153 -19.81 -3.43 -4.40
N SER A 154 -18.88 -3.55 -3.46
CA SER A 154 -18.70 -2.54 -2.43
C SER A 154 -17.99 -1.28 -2.97
N GLN A 155 -18.37 -0.11 -2.43
CA GLN A 155 -17.72 1.15 -2.78
C GLN A 155 -16.22 1.13 -2.49
N SER A 156 -15.81 0.45 -1.42
CA SER A 156 -14.40 0.31 -1.04
C SER A 156 -13.58 -0.43 -2.10
N HIS A 157 -14.09 -1.54 -2.64
CA HIS A 157 -13.42 -2.28 -3.72
C HIS A 157 -13.35 -1.46 -5.00
N CYS A 158 -14.48 -0.84 -5.40
CA CYS A 158 -14.52 0.02 -6.58
C CYS A 158 -13.53 1.19 -6.47
N ASN A 159 -13.47 1.85 -5.32
CA ASN A 159 -12.51 2.92 -5.08
C ASN A 159 -11.06 2.43 -5.14
N SER A 160 -10.76 1.26 -4.56
CA SER A 160 -9.41 0.68 -4.62
C SER A 160 -8.98 0.38 -6.06
N ARG A 161 -9.88 -0.08 -6.91
CA ARG A 161 -9.61 -0.31 -8.34
C ARG A 161 -9.36 1.01 -9.08
N LEU A 162 -10.23 2.00 -8.90
CA LEU A 162 -10.05 3.34 -9.49
C LEU A 162 -8.73 3.99 -9.04
N ASN A 163 -8.40 3.89 -7.74
CA ASN A 163 -7.14 4.40 -7.22
C ASN A 163 -5.92 3.71 -7.86
N CYS A 164 -6.03 2.43 -8.21
CA CYS A 164 -4.99 1.71 -8.95
C CYS A 164 -4.82 2.28 -10.35
N ASP A 165 -5.92 2.48 -11.08
CA ASP A 165 -5.91 3.02 -12.44
C ASP A 165 -5.34 4.44 -12.45
N ASP A 166 -5.78 5.31 -11.54
CA ASP A 166 -5.28 6.67 -11.38
C ASP A 166 -3.79 6.69 -11.04
N PHE A 167 -3.36 5.84 -10.12
CA PHE A 167 -1.96 5.71 -9.71
C PHE A 167 -1.04 5.32 -10.88
N MET A 168 -1.52 4.46 -11.77
CA MET A 168 -0.75 4.06 -12.95
C MET A 168 -0.74 5.16 -14.02
N ASN A 169 -1.84 5.92 -14.17
CA ASN A 169 -1.99 6.97 -15.17
C ASN A 169 -1.25 8.27 -14.82
N GLN A 170 -1.02 8.58 -13.53
CA GLN A 170 -0.35 9.81 -13.10
C GLN A 170 1.04 10.04 -13.70
N ARG A 171 1.74 9.00 -14.18
CA ARG A 171 3.04 9.14 -14.85
C ARG A 171 2.97 9.41 -16.35
N THR A 172 1.84 9.17 -16.99
CA THR A 172 1.68 9.45 -18.43
C THR A 172 1.38 10.92 -18.71
N SER A 173 1.01 11.70 -17.67
CA SER A 173 0.64 13.12 -17.81
C SER A 173 1.81 14.09 -17.55
N VAL A 174 3.03 13.60 -17.25
CA VAL A 174 4.23 14.42 -16.98
C VAL A 174 5.31 14.04 -18.01
N ALA A 175 5.02 14.29 -19.27
CA ALA A 175 5.97 14.23 -20.37
C ALA A 175 5.82 15.49 -21.25
#